data_c0b775fd970c9d294821713ed8b4af64
#
_entry.id   c0b775fd970c9d294821713ed8b4af64
#
_cell.length_a   1.000
_cell.length_b   1.000
_cell.length_c   1.000
_cell.angle_alpha   90.00
_cell.angle_beta   90.00
_cell.angle_gamma   90.00
#
_symmetry.space_group_name_H-M   'P 1'
#
loop_
_entity.id
_entity.type
_entity.pdbx_description
1 polymer ?
#
loop_
_entity_poly.entity_id
_entity_poly.type
_entity_poly.pdbx_seq_one_letter_code
_entity_poly.pdbx_strand_id
1 'polypeptide(L)'
;MKELLPYFIYIPLIGFLLSFLFNNKNEKQISGLAIGVVGLQAISIFVFAIYWVMQKFPVLDVKHFVFYKDVEIEIFLSFYFDAITLVFALLGAILTLLVVLFSKYYMHREEGYKRFFSTILLFYLGYNITVFSGNFETLFIGWEFLGMTSFLLIAFYRDRYLPIKNALKTVSLYRFGDVCLMLALWMSHHTWHQNITFMQFNNTDIVSAHIAEHYTDVLFIVTMLIVAAAIKSAQFPFSSWLPRAMEGPTTSSAIFYGSLSVHLGVFLLMRTYAYWHSIPLFSIIIIMVGAATAIVATLIARVQSTVKTQIAYSSIAQIGLMFIEVAMGWHVFALIHLCGNAFLRTYQLLVSPSVLGYLIHDQFFSYHPKQYGTQNSFASKVTNSIYLLSIKEWNLNTTMKKVLWNPLKWLGKQLQFLQTNIALIIFAVVLLMGAVAFYFENNIPPQLDHVLHLLFSCIGMLLVLSAFANRKNAIKAWLLIILSQMYNVLAIALLNDDYGFAEMLYYSAGVFLAALIGLYCLWQIKKSESHVSLDRFYGYVYEYPGLAFWFLLACLAFIGLPFTPSFIGIDLLFSHIHKHEYALLTFTAINFLVVEIAVLRIYARIFLGQHIKQTHPIAYKSS
;
A
#
# COMPACT_ATOMS: atom_id res chain seq x y z
N MET A 1 11.62 19.80 22.62
CA MET A 1 10.54 19.46 21.66
C MET A 1 11.00 18.49 20.58
N LYS A 2 12.10 18.80 19.89
CA LYS A 2 12.59 17.94 18.78
C LYS A 2 12.83 16.50 19.22
N GLU A 3 13.43 16.27 20.37
CA GLU A 3 13.73 14.95 20.92
C GLU A 3 12.49 14.14 21.33
N LEU A 4 11.31 14.78 21.39
CA LEU A 4 10.06 14.10 21.72
C LEU A 4 9.37 13.44 20.50
N LEU A 5 9.68 13.88 19.28
CA LEU A 5 9.03 13.39 18.07
C LEU A 5 9.17 11.86 17.88
N PRO A 6 10.33 11.23 18.10
CA PRO A 6 10.47 9.79 17.94
C PRO A 6 9.58 8.96 18.89
N TYR A 7 9.24 9.49 20.06
CA TYR A 7 8.40 8.77 21.02
C TYR A 7 6.99 8.51 20.49
N PHE A 8 6.46 9.38 19.60
CA PHE A 8 5.17 9.16 18.94
C PHE A 8 5.19 7.96 17.98
N ILE A 9 6.37 7.47 17.60
CA ILE A 9 6.55 6.24 16.84
C ILE A 9 6.83 5.05 17.77
N TYR A 10 7.61 5.27 18.83
CA TYR A 10 7.95 4.18 19.77
C TYR A 10 6.76 3.68 20.57
N ILE A 11 5.81 4.55 20.97
CA ILE A 11 4.64 4.14 21.75
C ILE A 11 3.82 3.08 21.00
N PRO A 12 3.34 3.30 19.75
CA PRO A 12 2.60 2.28 19.01
C PRO A 12 3.47 1.08 18.62
N LEU A 13 4.77 1.25 18.36
CA LEU A 13 5.69 0.15 18.10
C LEU A 13 5.80 -0.81 19.29
N ILE A 14 6.05 -0.28 20.48
CA ILE A 14 6.13 -1.07 21.72
C ILE A 14 4.77 -1.75 21.98
N GLY A 15 3.67 -1.03 21.78
CA GLY A 15 2.33 -1.60 21.89
C GLY A 15 2.09 -2.78 20.95
N PHE A 16 2.51 -2.66 19.70
CA PHE A 16 2.45 -3.74 18.72
C PHE A 16 3.28 -4.94 19.16
N LEU A 17 4.54 -4.75 19.57
CA LEU A 17 5.43 -5.82 20.02
C LEU A 17 4.88 -6.51 21.30
N LEU A 18 4.40 -5.75 22.28
CA LEU A 18 3.79 -6.29 23.49
C LEU A 18 2.52 -7.11 23.20
N SER A 19 1.81 -6.82 22.11
CA SER A 19 0.61 -7.57 21.73
C SER A 19 0.90 -9.05 21.46
N PHE A 20 2.11 -9.43 21.09
CA PHE A 20 2.51 -10.82 20.86
C PHE A 20 2.61 -11.63 22.17
N LEU A 21 2.89 -10.99 23.30
CA LEU A 21 3.09 -11.66 24.59
C LEU A 21 1.78 -12.20 25.20
N PHE A 22 0.62 -11.66 24.81
CA PHE A 22 -0.66 -12.08 25.36
C PHE A 22 -1.20 -13.34 24.68
N ASN A 23 -1.87 -14.18 25.45
CA ASN A 23 -2.53 -15.37 24.91
C ASN A 23 -3.78 -14.96 24.11
N ASN A 24 -4.06 -15.69 23.02
CA ASN A 24 -5.20 -15.46 22.12
C ASN A 24 -6.56 -15.48 22.85
N LYS A 25 -6.67 -16.19 23.98
CA LYS A 25 -7.92 -16.31 24.77
C LYS A 25 -8.19 -15.10 25.68
N ASN A 26 -7.19 -14.25 25.94
CA ASN A 26 -7.31 -13.14 26.90
C ASN A 26 -7.74 -11.84 26.22
N GLU A 27 -8.97 -11.80 25.71
CA GLU A 27 -9.52 -10.62 25.02
C GLU A 27 -9.42 -9.33 25.85
N LYS A 28 -9.66 -9.42 27.17
CA LYS A 28 -9.61 -8.27 28.08
C LYS A 28 -8.21 -7.63 28.14
N GLN A 29 -7.16 -8.47 28.16
CA GLN A 29 -5.78 -7.96 28.18
C GLN A 29 -5.38 -7.39 26.83
N ILE A 30 -5.74 -8.05 25.72
CA ILE A 30 -5.42 -7.63 24.35
C ILE A 30 -6.06 -6.27 24.05
N SER A 31 -7.38 -6.14 24.30
CA SER A 31 -8.07 -4.86 24.09
C SER A 31 -7.63 -3.79 25.08
N GLY A 32 -7.33 -4.17 26.33
CA GLY A 32 -6.78 -3.26 27.34
C GLY A 32 -5.43 -2.68 26.94
N LEU A 33 -4.51 -3.51 26.40
CA LEU A 33 -3.25 -3.04 25.85
C LEU A 33 -3.48 -2.02 24.71
N ALA A 34 -4.31 -2.37 23.73
CA ALA A 34 -4.56 -1.50 22.59
C ALA A 34 -5.18 -0.16 23.02
N ILE A 35 -6.17 -0.18 23.92
CA ILE A 35 -6.76 1.05 24.47
C ILE A 35 -5.73 1.86 25.25
N GLY A 36 -4.89 1.21 26.06
CA GLY A 36 -3.84 1.86 26.84
C GLY A 36 -2.79 2.55 25.96
N VAL A 37 -2.31 1.85 24.92
CA VAL A 37 -1.31 2.39 23.98
C VAL A 37 -1.87 3.57 23.20
N VAL A 38 -3.05 3.41 22.59
CA VAL A 38 -3.65 4.48 21.78
C VAL A 38 -4.11 5.64 22.68
N GLY A 39 -4.61 5.37 23.88
CA GLY A 39 -4.97 6.39 24.86
C GLY A 39 -3.76 7.19 25.36
N LEU A 40 -2.66 6.50 25.67
CA LEU A 40 -1.38 7.16 26.03
C LEU A 40 -0.88 8.05 24.88
N GLN A 41 -0.93 7.54 23.66
CA GLN A 41 -0.54 8.31 22.47
C GLN A 41 -1.42 9.56 22.30
N ALA A 42 -2.75 9.41 22.45
CA ALA A 42 -3.68 10.54 22.30
C ALA A 42 -3.42 11.63 23.35
N ILE A 43 -3.21 11.26 24.62
CA ILE A 43 -2.86 12.20 25.70
C ILE A 43 -1.50 12.86 25.38
N SER A 44 -0.50 12.08 24.97
CA SER A 44 0.84 12.60 24.68
C SER A 44 0.82 13.61 23.53
N ILE A 45 0.10 13.32 22.43
CA ILE A 45 -0.04 14.25 21.30
C ILE A 45 -0.81 15.50 21.74
N PHE A 46 -1.86 15.37 22.55
CA PHE A 46 -2.63 16.52 23.04
C PHE A 46 -1.79 17.45 23.94
N VAL A 47 -1.04 16.89 24.88
CA VAL A 47 -0.13 17.66 25.74
C VAL A 47 0.97 18.33 24.91
N PHE A 48 1.53 17.59 23.94
CA PHE A 48 2.53 18.14 23.03
C PHE A 48 1.96 19.28 22.17
N ALA A 49 0.71 19.16 21.72
CA ALA A 49 0.01 20.20 20.97
C ALA A 49 -0.11 21.50 21.77
N ILE A 50 -0.52 21.41 23.05
CA ILE A 50 -0.61 22.58 23.94
C ILE A 50 0.77 23.22 24.08
N TYR A 51 1.80 22.42 24.36
CA TYR A 51 3.16 22.92 24.51
C TYR A 51 3.68 23.58 23.23
N TRP A 52 3.38 23.00 22.04
CA TRP A 52 3.76 23.53 20.74
C TRP A 52 3.09 24.88 20.44
N VAL A 53 1.80 25.03 20.77
CA VAL A 53 1.06 26.29 20.66
C VAL A 53 1.68 27.37 21.55
N MET A 54 2.05 27.02 22.81
CA MET A 54 2.71 27.96 23.75
C MET A 54 4.07 28.44 23.23
N GLN A 55 4.75 27.62 22.41
CA GLN A 55 6.04 27.98 21.79
C GLN A 55 5.87 28.72 20.44
N LYS A 56 4.67 29.21 20.11
CA LYS A 56 4.36 30.01 18.91
C LYS A 56 4.57 29.23 17.59
N PHE A 57 4.16 28.00 17.55
CA PHE A 57 4.08 27.16 16.33
C PHE A 57 5.42 26.93 15.60
N PRO A 58 6.52 26.56 16.26
CA PRO A 58 7.79 26.36 15.59
C PRO A 58 7.71 25.13 14.65
N VAL A 59 8.29 25.24 13.46
CA VAL A 59 8.49 24.07 12.59
C VAL A 59 9.65 23.25 13.18
N LEU A 60 9.42 21.95 13.35
CA LEU A 60 10.41 21.03 13.89
C LEU A 60 10.85 20.05 12.79
N ASP A 61 12.15 19.94 12.59
CA ASP A 61 12.78 18.97 11.69
C ASP A 61 13.92 18.27 12.44
N VAL A 62 13.92 16.94 12.41
CA VAL A 62 14.84 16.10 13.18
C VAL A 62 15.29 14.91 12.38
N LYS A 63 16.56 14.85 12.06
CA LYS A 63 17.22 13.63 11.58
C LYS A 63 17.50 12.73 12.78
N HIS A 64 16.93 11.53 12.78
CA HIS A 64 16.93 10.65 13.97
C HIS A 64 17.90 9.48 13.86
N PHE A 65 17.81 8.68 12.82
CA PHE A 65 18.60 7.46 12.66
C PHE A 65 19.04 7.29 11.21
N VAL A 66 20.32 6.98 11.00
CA VAL A 66 20.90 6.73 9.68
C VAL A 66 21.02 5.22 9.50
N PHE A 67 20.35 4.66 8.50
CA PHE A 67 20.41 3.24 8.15
C PHE A 67 21.62 2.91 7.29
N TYR A 68 21.92 3.80 6.35
CA TYR A 68 23.00 3.65 5.39
C TYR A 68 23.56 5.03 5.06
N LYS A 69 24.89 5.10 4.91
CA LYS A 69 25.58 6.32 4.52
C LYS A 69 26.76 5.97 3.65
N ASP A 70 26.78 6.55 2.47
CA ASP A 70 27.89 6.55 1.54
C ASP A 70 28.17 7.99 1.09
N VAL A 71 29.10 8.16 0.15
CA VAL A 71 29.52 9.48 -0.36
C VAL A 71 28.35 10.23 -1.03
N GLU A 72 27.52 9.52 -1.78
CA GLU A 72 26.42 10.11 -2.56
C GLU A 72 25.03 9.86 -1.96
N ILE A 73 24.84 8.79 -1.19
CA ILE A 73 23.52 8.37 -0.71
C ILE A 73 23.53 8.22 0.80
N GLU A 74 22.57 8.87 1.45
CA GLU A 74 22.34 8.74 2.89
C GLU A 74 20.88 8.40 3.18
N ILE A 75 20.58 7.15 3.56
CA ILE A 75 19.24 6.69 3.93
C ILE A 75 19.03 6.89 5.43
N PHE A 76 18.11 7.77 5.80
CA PHE A 76 17.87 8.11 7.21
C PHE A 76 16.40 8.29 7.53
N LEU A 77 16.04 8.04 8.79
CA LEU A 77 14.75 8.44 9.35
C LEU A 77 14.79 9.92 9.74
N SER A 78 13.85 10.67 9.21
CA SER A 78 13.63 12.06 9.58
C SER A 78 12.19 12.29 10.03
N PHE A 79 12.02 13.13 11.04
CA PHE A 79 10.72 13.51 11.58
C PHE A 79 10.49 15.00 11.42
N TYR A 80 9.30 15.33 10.94
CA TYR A 80 8.88 16.70 10.68
C TYR A 80 7.56 17.00 11.38
N PHE A 81 7.45 18.18 11.98
CA PHE A 81 6.24 18.57 12.69
C PHE A 81 5.88 20.02 12.40
N ASP A 82 4.66 20.20 11.91
CA ASP A 82 4.02 21.48 11.60
C ASP A 82 2.51 21.41 11.88
N ALA A 83 1.75 22.41 11.45
CA ALA A 83 0.30 22.46 11.62
C ALA A 83 -0.43 21.30 10.90
N ILE A 84 0.05 20.87 9.72
CA ILE A 84 -0.52 19.76 8.97
C ILE A 84 -0.32 18.47 9.77
N THR A 85 0.91 18.20 10.22
CA THR A 85 1.24 17.04 11.06
C THR A 85 0.37 17.00 12.31
N LEU A 86 0.20 18.14 13.00
CA LEU A 86 -0.61 18.22 14.22
C LEU A 86 -2.05 17.79 13.97
N VAL A 87 -2.70 18.34 12.93
CA VAL A 87 -4.12 18.03 12.62
C VAL A 87 -4.28 16.54 12.31
N PHE A 88 -3.42 15.98 11.45
CA PHE A 88 -3.46 14.55 11.13
C PHE A 88 -3.16 13.67 12.36
N ALA A 89 -2.17 14.03 13.19
CA ALA A 89 -1.82 13.25 14.38
C ALA A 89 -2.95 13.24 15.42
N LEU A 90 -3.56 14.39 15.72
CA LEU A 90 -4.70 14.49 16.64
C LEU A 90 -5.91 13.74 16.10
N LEU A 91 -6.24 13.93 14.84
CA LEU A 91 -7.34 13.21 14.18
C LEU A 91 -7.11 11.69 14.25
N GLY A 92 -5.90 11.24 13.91
CA GLY A 92 -5.51 9.83 13.96
C GLY A 92 -5.61 9.24 15.36
N ALA A 93 -5.15 9.95 16.38
CA ALA A 93 -5.20 9.50 17.76
C ALA A 93 -6.63 9.37 18.29
N ILE A 94 -7.47 10.40 18.07
CA ILE A 94 -8.86 10.41 18.54
C ILE A 94 -9.68 9.31 17.83
N LEU A 95 -9.61 9.22 16.51
CA LEU A 95 -10.39 8.26 15.75
C LEU A 95 -9.94 6.81 16.01
N THR A 96 -8.63 6.57 16.13
CA THR A 96 -8.13 5.24 16.49
C THR A 96 -8.60 4.84 17.89
N LEU A 97 -8.56 5.76 18.86
CA LEU A 97 -9.05 5.50 20.21
C LEU A 97 -10.54 5.13 20.21
N LEU A 98 -11.38 5.90 19.52
CA LEU A 98 -12.82 5.63 19.41
C LEU A 98 -13.09 4.27 18.77
N VAL A 99 -12.39 3.95 17.69
CA VAL A 99 -12.54 2.67 16.98
C VAL A 99 -12.07 1.49 17.85
N VAL A 100 -10.96 1.62 18.56
CA VAL A 100 -10.44 0.55 19.45
C VAL A 100 -11.39 0.33 20.63
N LEU A 101 -11.94 1.39 21.23
CA LEU A 101 -12.96 1.30 22.29
C LEU A 101 -14.22 0.58 21.80
N PHE A 102 -14.72 0.95 20.62
CA PHE A 102 -15.89 0.30 20.03
C PHE A 102 -15.60 -1.16 19.66
N SER A 103 -14.42 -1.44 19.11
CA SER A 103 -14.00 -2.78 18.66
C SER A 103 -13.91 -3.77 19.80
N LYS A 104 -13.63 -3.35 21.04
CA LYS A 104 -13.62 -4.20 22.23
C LYS A 104 -14.91 -5.00 22.37
N TYR A 105 -16.04 -4.36 22.09
CA TYR A 105 -17.37 -4.99 22.20
C TYR A 105 -17.81 -5.60 20.88
N TYR A 106 -17.54 -4.94 19.76
CA TYR A 106 -17.95 -5.37 18.42
C TYR A 106 -17.27 -6.68 18.00
N MET A 107 -15.98 -6.84 18.33
CA MET A 107 -15.18 -8.02 17.97
C MET A 107 -15.21 -9.11 19.05
N HIS A 108 -15.98 -8.93 20.14
CA HIS A 108 -16.05 -9.91 21.22
C HIS A 108 -16.48 -11.28 20.71
N ARG A 109 -15.70 -12.32 21.03
CA ARG A 109 -15.87 -13.72 20.59
C ARG A 109 -15.71 -13.95 19.07
N GLU A 110 -15.22 -12.96 18.31
CA GLU A 110 -14.87 -13.18 16.91
C GLU A 110 -13.54 -13.93 16.79
N GLU A 111 -13.49 -14.88 15.86
CA GLU A 111 -12.26 -15.60 15.57
C GLU A 111 -11.18 -14.63 15.03
N GLY A 112 -10.02 -14.60 15.70
CA GLY A 112 -8.93 -13.70 15.34
C GLY A 112 -8.94 -12.35 16.07
N TYR A 113 -9.60 -12.26 17.22
CA TYR A 113 -9.63 -11.07 18.07
C TYR A 113 -8.24 -10.48 18.30
N LYS A 114 -7.25 -11.28 18.72
CA LYS A 114 -5.86 -10.84 18.89
C LYS A 114 -5.28 -10.31 17.58
N ARG A 115 -5.46 -11.04 16.47
CA ARG A 115 -4.98 -10.64 15.16
C ARG A 115 -5.51 -9.28 14.74
N PHE A 116 -6.81 -9.01 15.01
CA PHE A 116 -7.43 -7.72 14.74
C PHE A 116 -6.70 -6.58 15.47
N PHE A 117 -6.57 -6.66 16.80
CA PHE A 117 -5.97 -5.59 17.59
C PHE A 117 -4.47 -5.41 17.29
N SER A 118 -3.72 -6.50 17.11
CA SER A 118 -2.30 -6.41 16.72
C SER A 118 -2.14 -5.74 15.35
N THR A 119 -3.01 -6.04 14.38
CA THR A 119 -2.96 -5.40 13.06
C THR A 119 -3.38 -3.93 13.13
N ILE A 120 -4.35 -3.55 13.98
CA ILE A 120 -4.70 -2.13 14.21
C ILE A 120 -3.53 -1.36 14.83
N LEU A 121 -2.81 -1.95 15.78
CA LEU A 121 -1.61 -1.30 16.37
C LEU A 121 -0.50 -1.11 15.31
N LEU A 122 -0.28 -2.11 14.46
CA LEU A 122 0.69 -2.00 13.35
C LEU A 122 0.25 -0.94 12.31
N PHE A 123 -1.05 -0.89 12.01
CA PHE A 123 -1.59 0.18 11.16
C PHE A 123 -1.37 1.56 11.78
N TYR A 124 -1.65 1.71 13.06
CA TYR A 124 -1.51 2.98 13.76
C TYR A 124 -0.03 3.41 13.83
N LEU A 125 0.89 2.45 13.97
CA LEU A 125 2.33 2.69 13.82
C LEU A 125 2.65 3.25 12.42
N GLY A 126 2.23 2.57 11.36
CA GLY A 126 2.46 3.01 9.98
C GLY A 126 1.86 4.39 9.70
N TYR A 127 0.66 4.67 10.24
CA TYR A 127 0.03 5.97 10.13
C TYR A 127 0.87 7.08 10.79
N ASN A 128 1.35 6.85 12.02
CA ASN A 128 2.20 7.83 12.70
C ASN A 128 3.52 8.05 11.96
N ILE A 129 4.18 6.98 11.47
CA ILE A 129 5.40 7.14 10.67
C ILE A 129 5.14 8.02 9.44
N THR A 130 4.03 7.80 8.71
CA THR A 130 3.68 8.59 7.53
C THR A 130 3.43 10.07 7.89
N VAL A 131 2.65 10.32 8.94
CA VAL A 131 2.24 11.68 9.34
C VAL A 131 3.40 12.49 9.91
N PHE A 132 4.30 11.85 10.67
CA PHE A 132 5.48 12.50 11.23
C PHE A 132 6.70 12.48 10.30
N SER A 133 6.59 11.93 9.08
CA SER A 133 7.72 11.82 8.15
C SER A 133 8.33 13.19 7.82
N GLY A 134 9.67 13.26 7.81
CA GLY A 134 10.45 14.42 7.46
C GLY A 134 11.08 14.37 6.07
N ASN A 135 11.05 13.19 5.42
CA ASN A 135 11.54 12.94 4.07
C ASN A 135 10.70 11.85 3.38
N PHE A 136 10.94 11.64 2.10
CA PHE A 136 10.17 10.66 1.32
C PHE A 136 10.43 9.22 1.77
N GLU A 137 11.65 8.87 2.17
CA GLU A 137 12.01 7.53 2.63
C GLU A 137 11.23 7.17 3.90
N THR A 138 11.19 8.07 4.88
CA THR A 138 10.40 7.86 6.10
C THR A 138 8.91 7.78 5.79
N LEU A 139 8.41 8.61 4.85
CA LEU A 139 7.04 8.56 4.39
C LEU A 139 6.74 7.20 3.76
N PHE A 140 7.63 6.70 2.89
CA PHE A 140 7.47 5.43 2.20
C PHE A 140 7.41 4.25 3.18
N ILE A 141 8.22 4.27 4.25
CA ILE A 141 8.15 3.27 5.34
C ILE A 141 6.73 3.17 5.91
N GLY A 142 6.15 4.29 6.33
CA GLY A 142 4.80 4.30 6.86
C GLY A 142 3.73 3.91 5.84
N TRP A 143 3.91 4.33 4.60
CA TRP A 143 3.02 4.07 3.47
C TRP A 143 2.92 2.58 3.14
N GLU A 144 4.03 1.84 3.16
CA GLU A 144 4.09 0.39 2.98
C GLU A 144 3.41 -0.35 4.14
N PHE A 145 3.63 0.05 5.41
CA PHE A 145 2.91 -0.54 6.54
C PHE A 145 1.39 -0.39 6.40
N LEU A 146 0.93 0.76 5.96
CA LEU A 146 -0.48 1.01 5.73
C LEU A 146 -1.04 0.15 4.59
N GLY A 147 -0.28 -0.07 3.52
CA GLY A 147 -0.63 -0.97 2.42
C GLY A 147 -0.82 -2.41 2.89
N MET A 148 0.17 -2.93 3.61
CA MET A 148 0.17 -4.31 4.09
C MET A 148 -0.87 -4.59 5.16
N THR A 149 -1.03 -3.69 6.13
CA THR A 149 -2.07 -3.82 7.17
C THR A 149 -3.47 -3.74 6.57
N SER A 150 -3.66 -2.95 5.52
CA SER A 150 -4.91 -2.93 4.75
C SER A 150 -5.22 -4.29 4.14
N PHE A 151 -4.24 -4.95 3.50
CA PHE A 151 -4.42 -6.31 2.97
C PHE A 151 -4.88 -7.28 4.06
N LEU A 152 -4.21 -7.27 5.23
CA LEU A 152 -4.52 -8.18 6.35
C LEU A 152 -5.92 -7.95 6.94
N LEU A 153 -6.39 -6.72 6.99
CA LEU A 153 -7.70 -6.38 7.55
C LEU A 153 -8.85 -6.51 6.56
N ILE A 154 -8.63 -6.31 5.26
CA ILE A 154 -9.63 -6.65 4.24
C ILE A 154 -9.83 -8.17 4.19
N ALA A 155 -8.73 -8.94 4.22
CA ALA A 155 -8.74 -10.41 4.25
C ALA A 155 -8.97 -10.97 5.67
N PHE A 156 -9.54 -10.21 6.60
CA PHE A 156 -9.74 -10.65 7.99
C PHE A 156 -10.55 -11.94 8.08
N TYR A 157 -11.65 -12.03 7.33
CA TYR A 157 -12.46 -13.25 7.19
C TYR A 157 -11.80 -14.19 6.17
N ARG A 158 -10.86 -14.99 6.69
CA ARG A 158 -9.95 -15.84 5.90
C ARG A 158 -10.63 -16.98 5.14
N ASP A 159 -11.81 -17.38 5.58
CA ASP A 159 -12.65 -18.44 5.00
C ASP A 159 -13.44 -17.97 3.78
N ARG A 160 -13.64 -16.65 3.62
CA ARG A 160 -14.52 -16.09 2.60
C ARG A 160 -13.77 -15.72 1.33
N TYR A 161 -14.29 -16.13 0.18
CA TYR A 161 -13.69 -15.86 -1.13
C TYR A 161 -13.60 -14.35 -1.47
N LEU A 162 -14.69 -13.58 -1.23
CA LEU A 162 -14.75 -12.17 -1.64
C LEU A 162 -13.76 -11.27 -0.89
N PRO A 163 -13.63 -11.34 0.46
CA PRO A 163 -12.63 -10.58 1.19
C PRO A 163 -11.21 -10.81 0.69
N ILE A 164 -10.82 -12.07 0.47
CA ILE A 164 -9.48 -12.40 -0.01
C ILE A 164 -9.23 -11.86 -1.43
N LYS A 165 -10.18 -12.06 -2.33
CA LYS A 165 -10.09 -11.56 -3.71
C LYS A 165 -9.99 -10.03 -3.75
N ASN A 166 -10.79 -9.35 -2.93
CA ASN A 166 -10.82 -7.90 -2.85
C ASN A 166 -9.56 -7.34 -2.16
N ALA A 167 -9.02 -8.03 -1.14
CA ALA A 167 -7.74 -7.70 -0.53
C ALA A 167 -6.58 -7.76 -1.55
N LEU A 168 -6.49 -8.85 -2.32
CA LEU A 168 -5.50 -8.97 -3.40
C LEU A 168 -5.66 -7.88 -4.47
N LYS A 169 -6.89 -7.49 -4.79
CA LYS A 169 -7.14 -6.41 -5.75
C LYS A 169 -6.66 -5.06 -5.19
N THR A 170 -6.98 -4.77 -3.94
CA THR A 170 -6.62 -3.50 -3.29
C THR A 170 -5.10 -3.36 -3.18
N VAL A 171 -4.41 -4.38 -2.67
CA VAL A 171 -2.94 -4.34 -2.55
C VAL A 171 -2.28 -4.24 -3.91
N SER A 172 -2.83 -4.90 -4.93
CA SER A 172 -2.29 -4.78 -6.30
C SER A 172 -2.40 -3.36 -6.86
N LEU A 173 -3.46 -2.61 -6.52
CA LEU A 173 -3.57 -1.20 -6.90
C LEU A 173 -2.65 -0.31 -6.06
N TYR A 174 -2.55 -0.57 -4.76
CA TYR A 174 -1.62 0.15 -3.90
C TYR A 174 -0.19 0.02 -4.42
N ARG A 175 0.22 -1.18 -4.85
CA ARG A 175 1.55 -1.39 -5.41
C ARG A 175 1.86 -0.52 -6.63
N PHE A 176 0.87 -0.20 -7.45
CA PHE A 176 1.06 0.80 -8.51
C PHE A 176 1.38 2.18 -7.95
N GLY A 177 0.70 2.59 -6.89
CA GLY A 177 0.99 3.85 -6.20
C GLY A 177 2.37 3.86 -5.54
N ASP A 178 2.77 2.73 -4.95
CA ASP A 178 4.05 2.56 -4.28
C ASP A 178 5.21 2.64 -5.29
N VAL A 179 5.06 1.99 -6.45
CA VAL A 179 6.02 2.10 -7.56
C VAL A 179 6.10 3.54 -8.09
N CYS A 180 4.99 4.25 -8.22
CA CYS A 180 5.02 5.67 -8.59
C CYS A 180 5.77 6.51 -7.56
N LEU A 181 5.58 6.25 -6.27
CA LEU A 181 6.31 6.95 -5.21
C LEU A 181 7.81 6.63 -5.24
N MET A 182 8.19 5.36 -5.48
CA MET A 182 9.59 4.95 -5.67
C MET A 182 10.24 5.61 -6.88
N LEU A 183 9.52 5.72 -7.99
CA LEU A 183 10.02 6.41 -9.19
C LEU A 183 10.18 7.92 -8.95
N ALA A 184 9.32 8.52 -8.14
CA ALA A 184 9.48 9.92 -7.71
C ALA A 184 10.72 10.09 -6.81
N LEU A 185 10.96 9.15 -5.88
CA LEU A 185 12.16 9.11 -5.07
C LEU A 185 13.42 8.99 -5.95
N TRP A 186 13.44 7.99 -6.82
CA TRP A 186 14.56 7.73 -7.73
C TRP A 186 14.96 8.99 -8.50
N MET A 187 14.03 9.67 -9.16
CA MET A 187 14.32 10.88 -9.90
C MET A 187 14.71 12.04 -8.98
N SER A 188 14.12 12.11 -7.78
CA SER A 188 14.47 13.12 -6.77
C SER A 188 15.94 12.98 -6.32
N HIS A 189 16.41 11.74 -6.07
CA HIS A 189 17.82 11.50 -5.75
C HIS A 189 18.78 12.01 -6.86
N HIS A 190 18.45 11.73 -8.11
CA HIS A 190 19.29 12.15 -9.24
C HIS A 190 19.29 13.66 -9.51
N THR A 191 18.25 14.37 -9.08
CA THR A 191 18.17 15.82 -9.34
C THR A 191 18.66 16.65 -8.16
N TRP A 192 18.49 16.15 -6.92
CA TRP A 192 18.92 16.84 -5.72
C TRP A 192 20.29 16.39 -5.20
N HIS A 193 20.82 15.26 -5.68
CA HIS A 193 22.06 14.62 -5.21
C HIS A 193 22.11 14.41 -3.69
N GLN A 194 20.96 14.36 -3.05
CA GLN A 194 20.79 14.13 -1.60
C GLN A 194 19.35 13.74 -1.29
N ASN A 195 19.13 13.12 -0.14
CA ASN A 195 17.78 12.89 0.37
C ASN A 195 17.18 14.19 0.89
N ILE A 196 16.24 14.74 0.11
CA ILE A 196 15.61 16.01 0.42
C ILE A 196 14.62 15.90 1.58
N THR A 197 14.68 16.85 2.52
CA THR A 197 13.70 16.95 3.62
C THR A 197 12.47 17.77 3.21
N PHE A 198 11.33 17.53 3.84
CA PHE A 198 10.13 18.36 3.61
C PHE A 198 10.32 19.81 4.06
N MET A 199 11.26 20.07 4.96
CA MET A 199 11.64 21.43 5.29
C MET A 199 12.28 22.17 4.10
N GLN A 200 13.17 21.49 3.37
CA GLN A 200 13.77 22.02 2.14
C GLN A 200 12.72 22.14 1.02
N PHE A 201 11.81 21.18 0.91
CA PHE A 201 10.71 21.18 -0.07
C PHE A 201 9.72 22.32 0.12
N ASN A 202 9.60 22.87 1.34
CA ASN A 202 8.75 24.02 1.64
C ASN A 202 9.45 25.37 1.43
N ASN A 203 10.74 25.37 1.09
CA ASN A 203 11.47 26.61 0.78
C ASN A 203 11.25 26.99 -0.70
N THR A 204 10.48 28.04 -0.93
CA THR A 204 10.10 28.51 -2.28
C THR A 204 11.27 28.91 -3.15
N ASP A 205 12.33 29.49 -2.54
CA ASP A 205 13.51 29.95 -3.30
C ASP A 205 14.34 28.76 -3.82
N ILE A 206 14.56 27.76 -2.97
CA ILE A 206 15.25 26.53 -3.33
C ILE A 206 14.46 25.77 -4.39
N VAL A 207 13.15 25.64 -4.20
CA VAL A 207 12.26 24.93 -5.12
C VAL A 207 12.18 25.62 -6.48
N SER A 208 12.05 26.95 -6.53
CA SER A 208 11.96 27.69 -7.78
C SER A 208 13.27 27.61 -8.60
N ALA A 209 14.42 27.67 -7.94
CA ALA A 209 15.71 27.49 -8.59
C ALA A 209 15.84 26.07 -9.19
N HIS A 210 15.48 25.05 -8.41
CA HIS A 210 15.50 23.64 -8.84
C HIS A 210 14.55 23.39 -10.04
N ILE A 211 13.33 23.94 -10.02
CA ILE A 211 12.40 23.82 -11.13
C ILE A 211 12.95 24.46 -12.39
N ALA A 212 13.62 25.61 -12.30
CA ALA A 212 14.21 26.28 -13.44
C ALA A 212 15.33 25.45 -14.11
N GLU A 213 16.11 24.73 -13.30
CA GLU A 213 17.25 23.92 -13.78
C GLU A 213 16.80 22.54 -14.30
N HIS A 214 15.85 21.87 -13.63
CA HIS A 214 15.45 20.48 -13.86
C HIS A 214 13.97 20.34 -14.28
N TYR A 215 13.43 21.23 -15.09
CA TYR A 215 11.99 21.31 -15.38
C TYR A 215 11.36 19.98 -15.83
N THR A 216 12.00 19.23 -16.74
CA THR A 216 11.48 17.96 -17.26
C THR A 216 11.40 16.87 -16.20
N ASP A 217 12.40 16.81 -15.33
CA ASP A 217 12.49 15.83 -14.26
C ASP A 217 11.46 16.12 -13.16
N VAL A 218 11.26 17.41 -12.89
CA VAL A 218 10.19 17.87 -11.98
C VAL A 218 8.81 17.49 -12.50
N LEU A 219 8.54 17.61 -13.81
CA LEU A 219 7.29 17.12 -14.39
C LEU A 219 7.09 15.62 -14.15
N PHE A 220 8.15 14.82 -14.26
CA PHE A 220 8.10 13.40 -13.97
C PHE A 220 7.81 13.14 -12.49
N ILE A 221 8.58 13.73 -11.56
CA ILE A 221 8.41 13.56 -10.10
C ILE A 221 6.99 13.91 -9.71
N VAL A 222 6.50 15.09 -10.09
CA VAL A 222 5.16 15.57 -9.72
C VAL A 222 4.07 14.66 -10.29
N THR A 223 4.22 14.20 -11.54
CA THR A 223 3.25 13.26 -12.15
C THR A 223 3.16 11.97 -11.32
N MET A 224 4.30 11.39 -10.92
CA MET A 224 4.34 10.19 -10.10
C MET A 224 3.72 10.41 -8.72
N LEU A 225 3.99 11.54 -8.07
CA LEU A 225 3.39 11.91 -6.77
C LEU A 225 1.86 12.06 -6.86
N ILE A 226 1.35 12.72 -7.91
CA ILE A 226 -0.10 12.89 -8.11
C ILE A 226 -0.77 11.53 -8.35
N VAL A 227 -0.18 10.64 -9.14
CA VAL A 227 -0.71 9.29 -9.38
C VAL A 227 -0.72 8.48 -8.08
N ALA A 228 0.36 8.52 -7.30
CA ALA A 228 0.42 7.85 -5.98
C ALA A 228 -0.66 8.37 -5.03
N ALA A 229 -0.83 9.70 -4.93
CA ALA A 229 -1.87 10.34 -4.13
C ALA A 229 -3.28 9.94 -4.60
N ALA A 230 -3.54 9.94 -5.91
CA ALA A 230 -4.83 9.57 -6.49
C ALA A 230 -5.18 8.11 -6.23
N ILE A 231 -4.22 7.19 -6.32
CA ILE A 231 -4.43 5.76 -6.01
C ILE A 231 -4.75 5.58 -4.52
N LYS A 232 -3.96 6.16 -3.62
CA LYS A 232 -4.16 6.03 -2.17
C LYS A 232 -5.49 6.60 -1.71
N SER A 233 -5.90 7.72 -2.30
CA SER A 233 -7.17 8.40 -1.99
C SER A 233 -8.36 7.95 -2.86
N ALA A 234 -8.22 6.87 -3.62
CA ALA A 234 -9.27 6.32 -4.47
C ALA A 234 -9.88 7.35 -5.46
N GLN A 235 -9.07 8.27 -5.99
CA GLN A 235 -9.53 9.25 -6.94
C GLN A 235 -9.73 8.65 -8.34
N PHE A 236 -10.52 9.29 -9.17
CA PHE A 236 -10.74 8.88 -10.55
C PHE A 236 -9.41 8.81 -11.32
N PRO A 237 -9.14 7.75 -12.08
CA PRO A 237 -9.98 6.58 -12.40
C PRO A 237 -9.87 5.40 -11.41
N PHE A 238 -9.14 5.52 -10.32
CA PHE A 238 -8.81 4.43 -9.40
C PHE A 238 -9.88 4.14 -8.33
N SER A 239 -11.03 4.80 -8.34
CA SER A 239 -12.06 4.79 -7.28
C SER A 239 -12.61 3.39 -6.94
N SER A 240 -12.51 2.44 -7.86
CA SER A 240 -13.20 1.15 -7.77
C SER A 240 -12.68 0.19 -6.69
N TRP A 241 -11.54 0.44 -6.07
CA TRP A 241 -10.99 -0.43 -5.05
C TRP A 241 -11.60 -0.19 -3.67
N LEU A 242 -11.91 1.08 -3.32
CA LEU A 242 -12.32 1.46 -1.97
C LEU A 242 -13.62 0.78 -1.51
N PRO A 243 -14.72 0.76 -2.28
CA PRO A 243 -15.93 0.05 -1.88
C PRO A 243 -15.71 -1.45 -1.69
N ARG A 244 -14.80 -2.04 -2.46
CA ARG A 244 -14.44 -3.47 -2.38
C ARG A 244 -13.54 -3.78 -1.19
N ALA A 245 -12.83 -2.79 -0.68
CA ALA A 245 -12.06 -2.93 0.54
C ALA A 245 -12.91 -3.01 1.82
N MET A 246 -14.21 -2.68 1.75
CA MET A 246 -15.14 -2.71 2.87
C MET A 246 -15.59 -4.13 3.31
N GLU A 247 -14.93 -5.19 2.84
CA GLU A 247 -15.25 -6.59 3.16
C GLU A 247 -14.81 -7.01 4.57
N GLY A 248 -13.86 -6.31 5.17
CA GLY A 248 -13.40 -6.55 6.53
C GLY A 248 -14.44 -6.17 7.60
N PRO A 249 -14.09 -6.35 8.90
CA PRO A 249 -14.91 -5.88 10.00
C PRO A 249 -15.27 -4.40 9.85
N THR A 250 -16.46 -4.02 10.29
CA THR A 250 -16.92 -2.62 10.11
C THR A 250 -16.00 -1.62 10.80
N THR A 251 -15.43 -2.00 11.93
CA THR A 251 -14.46 -1.20 12.69
C THR A 251 -13.16 -0.98 11.92
N SER A 252 -12.65 -2.00 11.20
CA SER A 252 -11.49 -1.80 10.31
C SER A 252 -11.84 -0.90 9.13
N SER A 253 -13.04 -1.05 8.56
CA SER A 253 -13.51 -0.17 7.49
C SER A 253 -13.58 1.29 7.94
N ALA A 254 -13.98 1.55 9.19
CA ALA A 254 -14.09 2.89 9.74
C ALA A 254 -12.72 3.58 9.85
N ILE A 255 -11.71 2.90 10.40
CA ILE A 255 -10.37 3.50 10.61
C ILE A 255 -9.59 3.66 9.30
N PHE A 256 -9.65 2.66 8.40
CA PHE A 256 -8.87 2.67 7.16
C PHE A 256 -9.52 3.55 6.10
N TYR A 257 -10.74 3.19 5.71
CA TYR A 257 -11.37 3.68 4.49
C TYR A 257 -12.37 4.79 4.75
N GLY A 258 -12.84 4.91 5.99
CA GLY A 258 -13.67 6.03 6.42
C GLY A 258 -12.84 7.26 6.77
N SER A 259 -11.67 7.08 7.40
CA SER A 259 -11.02 8.20 8.07
C SER A 259 -9.54 8.40 7.78
N LEU A 260 -8.66 7.43 8.03
CA LEU A 260 -7.22 7.73 8.09
C LEU A 260 -6.50 7.48 6.76
N SER A 261 -6.44 6.22 6.31
CA SER A 261 -5.59 5.84 5.17
C SER A 261 -5.99 6.53 3.87
N VAL A 262 -7.29 6.71 3.62
CA VAL A 262 -7.81 7.29 2.39
C VAL A 262 -7.50 8.79 2.24
N HIS A 263 -7.26 9.50 3.36
CA HIS A 263 -6.90 10.91 3.34
C HIS A 263 -5.40 11.17 3.15
N LEU A 264 -4.56 10.12 3.14
CA LEU A 264 -3.11 10.30 3.01
C LEU A 264 -2.66 10.77 1.62
N GLY A 265 -3.48 10.61 0.58
CA GLY A 265 -3.20 11.28 -0.70
C GLY A 265 -3.35 12.80 -0.60
N VAL A 266 -4.34 13.28 0.17
CA VAL A 266 -4.47 14.73 0.48
C VAL A 266 -3.26 15.20 1.28
N PHE A 267 -2.82 14.41 2.29
CA PHE A 267 -1.60 14.68 3.04
C PHE A 267 -0.37 14.81 2.13
N LEU A 268 -0.16 13.85 1.21
CA LEU A 268 0.96 13.87 0.28
C LEU A 268 0.94 15.13 -0.61
N LEU A 269 -0.24 15.50 -1.15
CA LEU A 269 -0.37 16.72 -1.95
C LEU A 269 -0.09 17.98 -1.14
N MET A 270 -0.57 18.07 0.11
CA MET A 270 -0.25 19.20 0.99
C MET A 270 1.23 19.27 1.32
N ARG A 271 1.86 18.11 1.60
CA ARG A 271 3.27 18.01 1.97
C ARG A 271 4.22 18.40 0.84
N THR A 272 3.80 18.18 -0.41
CA THR A 272 4.57 18.51 -1.62
C THR A 272 4.05 19.74 -2.36
N TYR A 273 3.19 20.54 -1.73
CA TYR A 273 2.46 21.65 -2.35
C TYR A 273 3.37 22.65 -3.06
N ALA A 274 4.42 23.13 -2.40
CA ALA A 274 5.33 24.13 -2.95
C ALA A 274 5.97 23.68 -4.27
N TYR A 275 6.18 22.37 -4.44
CA TYR A 275 6.84 21.78 -5.61
C TYR A 275 5.94 21.72 -6.84
N TRP A 276 4.71 21.24 -6.70
CA TRP A 276 3.82 21.09 -7.84
C TRP A 276 2.96 22.33 -8.13
N HIS A 277 2.65 23.15 -7.12
CA HIS A 277 1.83 24.36 -7.31
C HIS A 277 2.54 25.43 -8.12
N SER A 278 3.87 25.47 -8.10
CA SER A 278 4.68 26.36 -8.93
C SER A 278 4.50 26.15 -10.44
N ILE A 279 3.92 25.01 -10.83
CA ILE A 279 3.62 24.65 -12.22
C ILE A 279 2.09 24.59 -12.40
N PRO A 280 1.44 25.63 -12.99
CA PRO A 280 -0.03 25.74 -13.08
C PRO A 280 -0.73 24.54 -13.70
N LEU A 281 -0.05 23.83 -14.62
CA LEU A 281 -0.57 22.61 -15.26
C LEU A 281 -1.00 21.56 -14.22
N PHE A 282 -0.22 21.36 -13.16
CA PHE A 282 -0.54 20.34 -12.16
C PHE A 282 -1.70 20.74 -11.27
N SER A 283 -1.83 22.02 -10.92
CA SER A 283 -3.03 22.52 -10.23
C SER A 283 -4.30 22.24 -11.04
N ILE A 284 -4.28 22.48 -12.35
CA ILE A 284 -5.38 22.19 -13.25
C ILE A 284 -5.69 20.68 -13.30
N ILE A 285 -4.66 19.84 -13.43
CA ILE A 285 -4.82 18.37 -13.44
C ILE A 285 -5.46 17.88 -12.14
N ILE A 286 -4.99 18.34 -10.98
CA ILE A 286 -5.54 17.96 -9.67
C ILE A 286 -6.99 18.41 -9.53
N ILE A 287 -7.33 19.63 -9.97
CA ILE A 287 -8.72 20.13 -9.99
C ILE A 287 -9.59 19.26 -10.89
N MET A 288 -9.14 18.91 -12.09
CA MET A 288 -9.89 18.06 -13.02
C MET A 288 -10.13 16.66 -12.44
N VAL A 289 -9.11 16.04 -11.86
CA VAL A 289 -9.22 14.73 -11.20
C VAL A 289 -10.18 14.80 -10.02
N GLY A 290 -10.06 15.83 -9.18
CA GLY A 290 -10.95 16.07 -8.04
C GLY A 290 -12.41 16.28 -8.47
N ALA A 291 -12.66 17.11 -9.47
CA ALA A 291 -14.01 17.39 -10.01
C ALA A 291 -14.63 16.13 -10.65
N ALA A 292 -13.88 15.42 -11.49
CA ALA A 292 -14.34 14.16 -12.07
C ALA A 292 -14.69 13.14 -10.97
N THR A 293 -13.85 13.04 -9.95
CA THR A 293 -14.09 12.16 -8.79
C THR A 293 -15.35 12.56 -8.05
N ALA A 294 -15.50 13.84 -7.69
CA ALA A 294 -16.64 14.33 -6.93
C ALA A 294 -17.96 14.07 -7.65
N ILE A 295 -18.01 14.31 -8.96
CA ILE A 295 -19.21 14.08 -9.78
C ILE A 295 -19.50 12.58 -9.90
N VAL A 296 -18.55 11.80 -10.39
CA VAL A 296 -18.74 10.37 -10.68
C VAL A 296 -19.06 9.59 -9.40
N ALA A 297 -18.31 9.82 -8.32
CA ALA A 297 -18.53 9.12 -7.06
C ALA A 297 -19.88 9.50 -6.41
N THR A 298 -20.32 10.75 -6.50
CA THR A 298 -21.65 11.17 -6.02
C THR A 298 -22.77 10.46 -6.78
N LEU A 299 -22.68 10.37 -8.11
CA LEU A 299 -23.66 9.68 -8.93
C LEU A 299 -23.71 8.17 -8.60
N ILE A 300 -22.55 7.55 -8.39
CA ILE A 300 -22.47 6.14 -8.01
C ILE A 300 -23.03 5.93 -6.59
N ALA A 301 -22.71 6.78 -5.62
CA ALA A 301 -23.17 6.67 -4.24
C ALA A 301 -24.70 6.59 -4.13
N ARG A 302 -25.41 7.36 -4.96
CA ARG A 302 -26.88 7.43 -4.95
C ARG A 302 -27.59 6.13 -5.38
N VAL A 303 -26.88 5.24 -6.09
CA VAL A 303 -27.47 4.00 -6.66
C VAL A 303 -26.91 2.73 -6.00
N GLN A 304 -26.08 2.86 -4.97
CA GLN A 304 -25.51 1.70 -4.27
C GLN A 304 -26.55 1.01 -3.40
N SER A 305 -26.53 -0.33 -3.44
CA SER A 305 -27.46 -1.18 -2.69
C SER A 305 -27.07 -1.41 -1.23
N THR A 306 -25.78 -1.21 -0.87
CA THR A 306 -25.32 -1.42 0.51
C THR A 306 -24.89 -0.11 1.16
N VAL A 307 -25.17 0.04 2.45
CA VAL A 307 -24.81 1.24 3.23
C VAL A 307 -23.30 1.47 3.21
N LYS A 308 -22.49 0.41 3.37
CA LYS A 308 -21.03 0.51 3.35
C LYS A 308 -20.51 1.05 2.01
N THR A 309 -21.00 0.55 0.87
CA THR A 309 -20.55 1.01 -0.45
C THR A 309 -21.03 2.45 -0.73
N GLN A 310 -22.22 2.82 -0.27
CA GLN A 310 -22.71 4.17 -0.34
C GLN A 310 -21.83 5.15 0.43
N ILE A 311 -21.47 4.81 1.67
CA ILE A 311 -20.56 5.62 2.50
C ILE A 311 -19.18 5.72 1.83
N ALA A 312 -18.66 4.61 1.27
CA ALA A 312 -17.38 4.61 0.57
C ALA A 312 -17.35 5.60 -0.60
N TYR A 313 -18.32 5.53 -1.52
CA TYR A 313 -18.39 6.48 -2.65
C TYR A 313 -18.67 7.91 -2.22
N SER A 314 -19.46 8.11 -1.17
CA SER A 314 -19.65 9.43 -0.59
C SER A 314 -18.35 10.01 0.00
N SER A 315 -17.51 9.17 0.63
CA SER A 315 -16.18 9.58 1.11
C SER A 315 -15.26 9.95 -0.05
N ILE A 316 -15.21 9.12 -1.10
CA ILE A 316 -14.42 9.39 -2.32
C ILE A 316 -14.80 10.76 -2.92
N ALA A 317 -16.10 11.06 -3.02
CA ALA A 317 -16.58 12.34 -3.56
C ALA A 317 -16.09 13.55 -2.74
N GLN A 318 -16.13 13.46 -1.40
CA GLN A 318 -15.63 14.53 -0.53
C GLN A 318 -14.11 14.70 -0.64
N ILE A 319 -13.37 13.60 -0.75
CA ILE A 319 -11.91 13.67 -0.95
C ILE A 319 -11.58 14.30 -2.31
N GLY A 320 -12.41 14.06 -3.35
CA GLY A 320 -12.30 14.78 -4.63
C GLY A 320 -12.41 16.29 -4.48
N LEU A 321 -13.34 16.78 -3.62
CA LEU A 321 -13.42 18.20 -3.30
C LEU A 321 -12.20 18.70 -2.54
N MET A 322 -11.64 17.90 -1.60
CA MET A 322 -10.40 18.26 -0.90
C MET A 322 -9.21 18.39 -1.86
N PHE A 323 -9.13 17.56 -2.92
CA PHE A 323 -8.12 17.72 -3.98
C PHE A 323 -8.23 19.08 -4.66
N ILE A 324 -9.46 19.55 -4.94
CA ILE A 324 -9.70 20.90 -5.50
C ILE A 324 -9.26 21.98 -4.50
N GLU A 325 -9.66 21.85 -3.23
CA GLU A 325 -9.34 22.81 -2.17
C GLU A 325 -7.82 22.97 -2.00
N VAL A 326 -7.08 21.84 -1.98
CA VAL A 326 -5.61 21.86 -1.91
C VAL A 326 -4.99 22.49 -3.16
N ALA A 327 -5.52 22.17 -4.36
CA ALA A 327 -5.01 22.73 -5.60
C ALA A 327 -5.23 24.23 -5.72
N MET A 328 -6.29 24.75 -5.07
CA MET A 328 -6.57 26.21 -4.96
C MET A 328 -5.79 26.89 -3.83
N GLY A 329 -4.97 26.16 -3.06
CA GLY A 329 -4.21 26.71 -1.94
C GLY A 329 -5.01 26.91 -0.64
N TRP A 330 -6.24 26.37 -0.55
CA TRP A 330 -7.11 26.54 0.61
C TRP A 330 -6.82 25.50 1.70
N HIS A 331 -5.57 25.43 2.14
CA HIS A 331 -5.09 24.39 3.07
C HIS A 331 -5.89 24.29 4.36
N VAL A 332 -6.20 25.43 5.00
CA VAL A 332 -6.96 25.44 6.27
C VAL A 332 -8.36 24.88 6.05
N PHE A 333 -8.99 25.28 4.96
CA PHE A 333 -10.33 24.78 4.61
C PHE A 333 -10.31 23.27 4.33
N ALA A 334 -9.32 22.80 3.58
CA ALA A 334 -9.14 21.38 3.29
C ALA A 334 -8.89 20.56 4.58
N LEU A 335 -8.14 21.09 5.56
CA LEU A 335 -7.93 20.43 6.86
C LEU A 335 -9.22 20.36 7.69
N ILE A 336 -10.03 21.43 7.72
CA ILE A 336 -11.35 21.43 8.39
C ILE A 336 -12.28 20.42 7.72
N HIS A 337 -12.34 20.43 6.38
CA HIS A 337 -13.14 19.50 5.60
C HIS A 337 -12.72 18.04 5.84
N LEU A 338 -11.42 17.77 5.86
CA LEU A 338 -10.84 16.48 6.18
C LEU A 338 -11.28 15.98 7.56
N CYS A 339 -11.17 16.81 8.60
CA CYS A 339 -11.62 16.46 9.94
C CYS A 339 -13.12 16.14 9.95
N GLY A 340 -13.95 17.00 9.37
CA GLY A 340 -15.40 16.80 9.30
C GLY A 340 -15.78 15.51 8.58
N ASN A 341 -15.16 15.24 7.40
CA ASN A 341 -15.41 14.02 6.66
C ASN A 341 -14.95 12.77 7.44
N ALA A 342 -13.75 12.79 8.02
CA ALA A 342 -13.20 11.65 8.76
C ALA A 342 -14.09 11.27 9.96
N PHE A 343 -14.51 12.23 10.77
CA PHE A 343 -15.45 12.01 11.89
C PHE A 343 -16.80 11.49 11.41
N LEU A 344 -17.37 12.12 10.39
CA LEU A 344 -18.68 11.74 9.86
C LEU A 344 -18.68 10.31 9.31
N ARG A 345 -17.66 9.94 8.51
CA ARG A 345 -17.57 8.59 7.93
C ARG A 345 -17.29 7.53 8.96
N THR A 346 -16.43 7.81 9.94
CA THR A 346 -16.21 6.90 11.07
C THR A 346 -17.52 6.64 11.81
N TYR A 347 -18.25 7.68 12.18
CA TYR A 347 -19.54 7.55 12.84
C TYR A 347 -20.54 6.75 12.00
N GLN A 348 -20.72 7.10 10.73
CA GLN A 348 -21.65 6.41 9.82
C GLN A 348 -21.31 4.92 9.69
N LEU A 349 -20.02 4.55 9.59
CA LEU A 349 -19.62 3.15 9.49
C LEU A 349 -19.83 2.39 10.80
N LEU A 350 -19.53 2.97 11.96
CA LEU A 350 -19.73 2.31 13.24
C LEU A 350 -21.21 2.06 13.54
N VAL A 351 -22.10 2.96 13.09
CA VAL A 351 -23.56 2.86 13.30
C VAL A 351 -24.26 2.06 12.17
N SER A 352 -23.58 1.82 11.02
CA SER A 352 -24.19 1.20 9.83
C SER A 352 -24.91 -0.14 10.05
N PRO A 353 -24.49 -1.04 10.96
CA PRO A 353 -25.21 -2.29 11.21
C PRO A 353 -26.62 -2.07 11.75
N SER A 354 -26.83 -1.07 12.60
CA SER A 354 -28.15 -0.74 13.16
C SER A 354 -29.05 0.05 12.20
N VAL A 355 -28.44 0.92 11.39
CA VAL A 355 -29.17 1.71 10.35
C VAL A 355 -29.78 0.80 9.29
N LEU A 356 -29.12 -0.30 8.92
CA LEU A 356 -29.65 -1.24 7.94
C LEU A 356 -30.99 -1.84 8.39
N GLY A 357 -31.08 -2.26 9.66
CA GLY A 357 -32.32 -2.79 10.24
C GLY A 357 -33.46 -1.77 10.20
N TYR A 358 -33.17 -0.51 10.53
CA TYR A 358 -34.14 0.57 10.48
C TYR A 358 -34.60 0.87 9.04
N LEU A 359 -33.69 0.94 8.08
CA LEU A 359 -34.05 1.19 6.68
C LEU A 359 -34.88 0.06 6.07
N ILE A 360 -34.60 -1.20 6.40
CA ILE A 360 -35.41 -2.34 5.95
C ILE A 360 -36.82 -2.22 6.52
N HIS A 361 -36.96 -1.90 7.80
CA HIS A 361 -38.25 -1.72 8.45
C HIS A 361 -39.03 -0.57 7.80
N ASP A 362 -38.41 0.59 7.58
CA ASP A 362 -39.04 1.75 6.96
C ASP A 362 -39.49 1.45 5.52
N GLN A 363 -38.66 0.82 4.71
CA GLN A 363 -39.03 0.39 3.36
C GLN A 363 -40.19 -0.60 3.34
N PHE A 364 -40.28 -1.47 4.33
CA PHE A 364 -41.37 -2.44 4.41
C PHE A 364 -42.72 -1.78 4.74
N PHE A 365 -42.72 -0.80 5.66
CA PHE A 365 -43.95 -0.15 6.13
C PHE A 365 -44.33 1.13 5.37
N SER A 366 -43.35 1.83 4.78
CA SER A 366 -43.53 3.14 4.16
C SER A 366 -43.31 3.12 2.64
N TYR A 367 -43.35 1.95 1.99
CA TYR A 367 -43.11 1.83 0.56
C TYR A 367 -44.27 2.47 -0.26
N HIS A 368 -43.95 3.56 -0.93
CA HIS A 368 -44.83 4.16 -1.95
C HIS A 368 -44.18 3.93 -3.33
N PRO A 369 -44.82 3.14 -4.22
CA PRO A 369 -44.29 2.91 -5.56
C PRO A 369 -44.24 4.23 -6.34
N LYS A 370 -43.06 4.62 -6.81
CA LYS A 370 -42.93 5.79 -7.68
C LYS A 370 -43.56 5.48 -9.02
N GLN A 371 -44.58 6.24 -9.40
CA GLN A 371 -45.13 6.19 -10.74
C GLN A 371 -44.15 6.84 -11.72
N TYR A 372 -43.46 6.03 -12.48
CA TYR A 372 -42.60 6.49 -13.57
C TYR A 372 -43.51 6.80 -14.78
N GLY A 373 -43.74 8.06 -15.03
CA GLY A 373 -44.38 8.50 -16.29
C GLY A 373 -43.50 8.10 -17.48
N THR A 374 -44.12 7.59 -18.54
CA THR A 374 -43.45 7.26 -19.81
C THR A 374 -43.05 8.55 -20.55
N GLN A 375 -42.00 9.21 -20.07
CA GLN A 375 -41.49 10.41 -20.76
C GLN A 375 -40.37 9.97 -21.72
N ASN A 376 -40.66 9.95 -23.01
CA ASN A 376 -39.69 9.78 -24.10
C ASN A 376 -38.86 11.07 -24.36
N SER A 377 -38.67 11.91 -23.38
CA SER A 377 -37.85 13.12 -23.46
C SER A 377 -36.37 12.81 -23.57
N PHE A 378 -35.58 13.61 -24.28
CA PHE A 378 -34.12 13.54 -24.34
C PHE A 378 -33.52 13.57 -22.93
N ALA A 379 -34.03 14.43 -22.06
CA ALA A 379 -33.60 14.50 -20.67
C ALA A 379 -33.77 13.17 -19.92
N SER A 380 -34.91 12.47 -20.15
CA SER A 380 -35.15 11.14 -19.57
C SER A 380 -34.14 10.10 -20.07
N LYS A 381 -33.81 10.12 -21.36
CA LYS A 381 -32.79 9.20 -21.92
C LYS A 381 -31.42 9.46 -21.32
N VAL A 382 -31.02 10.73 -21.17
CA VAL A 382 -29.73 11.10 -20.53
C VAL A 382 -29.72 10.65 -19.07
N THR A 383 -30.76 10.93 -18.30
CA THR A 383 -30.86 10.53 -16.89
C THR A 383 -30.79 9.02 -16.72
N ASN A 384 -31.50 8.26 -17.56
CA ASN A 384 -31.48 6.80 -17.54
C ASN A 384 -30.11 6.24 -17.92
N SER A 385 -29.40 6.86 -18.88
CA SER A 385 -28.06 6.47 -19.28
C SER A 385 -27.07 6.71 -18.14
N ILE A 386 -27.12 7.87 -17.48
CA ILE A 386 -26.29 8.18 -16.30
C ILE A 386 -26.59 7.19 -15.16
N TYR A 387 -27.86 6.86 -14.93
CA TYR A 387 -28.27 5.90 -13.91
C TYR A 387 -27.68 4.50 -14.18
N LEU A 388 -27.79 4.02 -15.42
CA LEU A 388 -27.21 2.73 -15.82
C LEU A 388 -25.67 2.72 -15.73
N LEU A 389 -25.01 3.80 -16.13
CA LEU A 389 -23.56 3.95 -15.97
C LEU A 389 -23.17 3.92 -14.49
N SER A 390 -23.94 4.61 -13.65
CA SER A 390 -23.67 4.68 -12.19
C SER A 390 -23.88 3.33 -11.51
N ILE A 391 -24.89 2.53 -11.87
CA ILE A 391 -25.05 1.14 -11.38
C ILE A 391 -23.84 0.28 -11.76
N LYS A 392 -23.31 0.45 -12.98
CA LYS A 392 -22.10 -0.26 -13.45
C LYS A 392 -20.80 0.39 -12.96
N GLU A 393 -20.87 1.34 -12.03
CA GLU A 393 -19.71 2.09 -11.52
C GLU A 393 -18.86 2.67 -12.65
N TRP A 394 -19.47 3.18 -13.72
CA TRP A 394 -18.83 3.70 -14.93
C TRP A 394 -17.80 2.72 -15.54
N ASN A 395 -17.99 1.44 -15.31
CA ASN A 395 -17.08 0.35 -15.70
C ASN A 395 -15.63 0.51 -15.21
N LEU A 396 -15.37 1.36 -14.22
CA LEU A 396 -14.02 1.66 -13.71
C LEU A 396 -13.26 0.39 -13.32
N ASN A 397 -13.94 -0.54 -12.63
CA ASN A 397 -13.33 -1.83 -12.28
C ASN A 397 -12.91 -2.65 -13.50
N THR A 398 -13.73 -2.68 -14.54
CA THR A 398 -13.44 -3.42 -15.78
C THR A 398 -12.32 -2.75 -16.57
N THR A 399 -12.30 -1.42 -16.61
CA THR A 399 -11.26 -0.63 -17.27
C THR A 399 -9.91 -0.84 -16.58
N MET A 400 -9.84 -0.71 -15.25
CA MET A 400 -8.61 -1.01 -14.50
C MET A 400 -8.11 -2.42 -14.76
N LYS A 401 -9.01 -3.41 -14.77
CA LYS A 401 -8.64 -4.79 -15.09
C LYS A 401 -8.09 -4.96 -16.50
N LYS A 402 -8.69 -4.28 -17.48
CA LYS A 402 -8.23 -4.35 -18.89
C LYS A 402 -6.90 -3.65 -19.11
N VAL A 403 -6.71 -2.48 -18.47
CA VAL A 403 -5.51 -1.64 -18.67
C VAL A 403 -4.32 -2.16 -17.87
N LEU A 404 -4.51 -2.51 -16.59
CA LEU A 404 -3.39 -2.84 -15.71
C LEU A 404 -3.11 -4.36 -15.65
N TRP A 405 -4.15 -5.21 -15.41
CA TRP A 405 -3.93 -6.63 -15.11
C TRP A 405 -3.89 -7.53 -16.33
N ASN A 406 -4.72 -7.26 -17.33
CA ASN A 406 -4.82 -8.15 -18.48
C ASN A 406 -3.54 -8.17 -19.32
N PRO A 407 -2.82 -7.06 -19.57
CA PRO A 407 -1.54 -7.08 -20.27
C PRO A 407 -0.49 -7.95 -19.54
N LEU A 408 -0.33 -7.77 -18.23
CA LEU A 408 0.61 -8.55 -17.42
C LEU A 408 0.28 -10.05 -17.45
N LYS A 409 -1.01 -10.39 -17.34
CA LYS A 409 -1.46 -11.79 -17.43
C LYS A 409 -1.27 -12.39 -18.82
N TRP A 410 -1.51 -11.60 -19.86
CA TRP A 410 -1.34 -12.06 -21.25
C TRP A 410 0.13 -12.35 -21.54
N LEU A 411 1.03 -11.41 -21.23
CA LEU A 411 2.47 -11.60 -21.34
C LEU A 411 2.94 -12.82 -20.56
N GLY A 412 2.57 -12.93 -19.28
CA GLY A 412 2.97 -14.06 -18.45
C GLY A 412 2.45 -15.41 -18.96
N LYS A 413 1.29 -15.46 -19.64
CA LYS A 413 0.79 -16.68 -20.28
C LYS A 413 1.61 -17.09 -21.49
N GLN A 414 2.09 -16.16 -22.29
CA GLN A 414 2.97 -16.46 -23.42
C GLN A 414 4.31 -17.05 -22.95
N LEU A 415 4.72 -16.71 -21.74
CA LEU A 415 5.98 -17.14 -21.12
C LEU A 415 5.86 -18.49 -20.35
N GLN A 416 4.85 -19.31 -20.62
CA GLN A 416 4.68 -20.60 -19.90
C GLN A 416 5.82 -21.58 -20.12
N PHE A 417 6.54 -21.50 -21.23
CA PHE A 417 7.71 -22.33 -21.50
C PHE A 417 8.85 -22.13 -20.49
N LEU A 418 8.93 -20.95 -19.85
CA LEU A 418 9.89 -20.69 -18.77
C LEU A 418 9.61 -21.48 -17.48
N GLN A 419 8.44 -22.09 -17.35
CA GLN A 419 8.04 -22.87 -16.17
C GLN A 419 8.51 -24.33 -16.23
N THR A 420 9.24 -24.73 -17.28
CA THR A 420 9.80 -26.07 -17.41
C THR A 420 11.04 -26.24 -16.52
N ASN A 421 11.32 -27.47 -16.08
CA ASN A 421 12.51 -27.74 -15.27
C ASN A 421 13.80 -27.41 -16.02
N ILE A 422 13.82 -27.67 -17.32
CA ILE A 422 14.98 -27.37 -18.19
C ILE A 422 15.23 -25.87 -18.23
N ALA A 423 14.20 -25.06 -18.43
CA ALA A 423 14.33 -23.61 -18.44
C ALA A 423 14.86 -23.08 -17.09
N LEU A 424 14.33 -23.57 -15.95
CA LEU A 424 14.85 -23.19 -14.62
C LEU A 424 16.33 -23.48 -14.45
N ILE A 425 16.79 -24.65 -14.92
CA ILE A 425 18.21 -25.03 -14.86
C ILE A 425 19.05 -24.12 -15.77
N ILE A 426 18.60 -23.86 -16.99
CA ILE A 426 19.32 -22.97 -17.94
C ILE A 426 19.46 -21.58 -17.32
N PHE A 427 18.39 -20.99 -16.81
CA PHE A 427 18.45 -19.66 -16.20
C PHE A 427 19.28 -19.64 -14.91
N ALA A 428 19.30 -20.71 -14.12
CA ALA A 428 20.20 -20.80 -12.98
C ALA A 428 21.68 -20.85 -13.42
N VAL A 429 22.01 -21.59 -14.49
CA VAL A 429 23.37 -21.63 -15.06
C VAL A 429 23.77 -20.28 -15.64
N VAL A 430 22.88 -19.61 -16.40
CA VAL A 430 23.12 -18.27 -16.95
C VAL A 430 23.34 -17.24 -15.83
N LEU A 431 22.59 -17.34 -14.72
CA LEU A 431 22.80 -16.49 -13.55
C LEU A 431 24.20 -16.70 -12.94
N LEU A 432 24.64 -17.95 -12.80
CA LEU A 432 25.99 -18.27 -12.31
C LEU A 432 27.06 -17.75 -13.27
N MET A 433 26.87 -17.88 -14.58
CA MET A 433 27.77 -17.30 -15.56
C MET A 433 27.84 -15.78 -15.46
N GLY A 434 26.70 -15.14 -15.23
CA GLY A 434 26.63 -13.69 -14.98
C GLY A 434 27.35 -13.28 -13.69
N ALA A 435 27.24 -14.05 -12.63
CA ALA A 435 27.96 -13.79 -11.38
C ALA A 435 29.51 -13.96 -11.58
N VAL A 436 29.92 -14.92 -12.40
CA VAL A 436 31.34 -15.06 -12.80
C VAL A 436 31.77 -13.88 -13.66
N ALA A 437 30.95 -13.43 -14.60
CA ALA A 437 31.21 -12.25 -15.40
C ALA A 437 31.40 -11.00 -14.54
N PHE A 438 30.53 -10.78 -13.54
CA PHE A 438 30.69 -9.70 -12.57
C PHE A 438 32.03 -9.77 -11.81
N TYR A 439 32.44 -10.96 -11.37
CA TYR A 439 33.74 -11.13 -10.70
C TYR A 439 34.94 -10.77 -11.60
N PHE A 440 34.81 -10.96 -12.92
CA PHE A 440 35.84 -10.62 -13.93
C PHE A 440 35.48 -9.37 -14.74
N GLU A 441 34.71 -8.44 -14.22
CA GLU A 441 34.15 -7.26 -14.89
C GLU A 441 35.21 -6.44 -15.63
N ASN A 442 36.37 -6.22 -15.03
CA ASN A 442 37.52 -5.53 -15.62
C ASN A 442 38.01 -6.15 -16.95
N ASN A 443 37.63 -7.38 -17.27
CA ASN A 443 38.01 -8.07 -18.50
C ASN A 443 36.89 -8.10 -19.54
N ILE A 444 35.71 -7.51 -19.24
CA ILE A 444 34.56 -7.48 -20.16
C ILE A 444 34.74 -6.32 -21.14
N PRO A 445 34.58 -6.55 -22.45
CA PRO A 445 34.58 -5.46 -23.40
C PRO A 445 33.45 -4.46 -23.12
N PRO A 446 33.69 -3.12 -23.15
CA PRO A 446 32.68 -2.11 -22.82
C PRO A 446 31.38 -2.21 -23.65
N GLN A 447 31.48 -2.71 -24.88
CA GLN A 447 30.32 -2.93 -25.76
C GLN A 447 29.39 -4.07 -25.24
N LEU A 448 29.96 -5.08 -24.58
CA LEU A 448 29.21 -6.20 -24.04
C LEU A 448 28.57 -5.80 -22.70
N ASP A 449 29.26 -5.01 -21.92
CA ASP A 449 28.81 -4.53 -20.64
C ASP A 449 27.52 -3.72 -20.76
N HIS A 450 27.44 -2.76 -21.69
CA HIS A 450 26.22 -2.01 -22.00
C HIS A 450 25.01 -2.84 -22.41
N VAL A 451 25.19 -4.11 -22.79
CA VAL A 451 24.08 -4.99 -23.17
C VAL A 451 23.71 -5.94 -22.03
N LEU A 452 24.68 -6.37 -21.22
CA LEU A 452 24.47 -7.39 -20.20
C LEU A 452 23.50 -6.97 -19.11
N HIS A 453 23.62 -5.74 -18.59
CA HIS A 453 22.71 -5.25 -17.55
C HIS A 453 21.26 -5.16 -18.02
N LEU A 454 21.02 -4.67 -19.25
CA LEU A 454 19.68 -4.63 -19.86
C LEU A 454 19.13 -6.04 -20.10
N LEU A 455 19.97 -6.96 -20.58
CA LEU A 455 19.58 -8.34 -20.81
C LEU A 455 19.16 -9.04 -19.51
N PHE A 456 19.96 -8.91 -18.46
CA PHE A 456 19.64 -9.54 -17.18
C PHE A 456 18.41 -8.95 -16.51
N SER A 457 18.22 -7.64 -16.54
CA SER A 457 17.00 -7.02 -16.02
C SER A 457 15.76 -7.44 -16.82
N CYS A 458 15.86 -7.51 -18.15
CA CYS A 458 14.79 -8.03 -19.00
C CYS A 458 14.45 -9.49 -18.67
N ILE A 459 15.45 -10.36 -18.51
CA ILE A 459 15.25 -11.75 -18.07
C ILE A 459 14.53 -11.78 -16.72
N GLY A 460 14.99 -11.00 -15.74
CA GLY A 460 14.37 -10.87 -14.44
C GLY A 460 12.87 -10.52 -14.53
N MET A 461 12.51 -9.51 -15.34
CA MET A 461 11.14 -9.14 -15.60
C MET A 461 10.32 -10.27 -16.25
N LEU A 462 10.86 -10.95 -17.25
CA LEU A 462 10.16 -12.06 -17.92
C LEU A 462 9.91 -13.24 -16.98
N LEU A 463 10.87 -13.56 -16.11
CA LEU A 463 10.75 -14.63 -15.11
C LEU A 463 9.64 -14.33 -14.09
N VAL A 464 9.56 -13.10 -13.56
CA VAL A 464 8.50 -12.75 -12.61
C VAL A 464 7.11 -12.70 -13.26
N LEU A 465 6.99 -12.26 -14.50
CA LEU A 465 5.74 -12.30 -15.26
C LEU A 465 5.27 -13.74 -15.49
N SER A 466 6.20 -14.66 -15.78
CA SER A 466 5.92 -16.09 -15.89
C SER A 466 5.50 -16.68 -14.54
N ALA A 467 6.17 -16.33 -13.43
CA ALA A 467 5.79 -16.73 -12.07
C ALA A 467 4.38 -16.26 -11.71
N PHE A 468 4.06 -15.01 -12.02
CA PHE A 468 2.72 -14.43 -11.79
C PHE A 468 1.63 -15.16 -12.57
N ALA A 469 1.91 -15.65 -13.78
CA ALA A 469 0.94 -16.39 -14.57
C ALA A 469 0.82 -17.87 -14.19
N ASN A 470 1.80 -18.43 -13.45
CA ASN A 470 1.79 -19.83 -13.05
C ASN A 470 0.63 -20.15 -12.10
N ARG A 471 -0.13 -21.21 -12.44
CA ARG A 471 -1.23 -21.70 -11.61
C ARG A 471 -1.09 -23.16 -11.21
N LYS A 472 -0.15 -23.88 -11.82
CA LYS A 472 -0.03 -25.33 -11.64
C LYS A 472 0.86 -25.72 -10.47
N ASN A 473 1.91 -24.93 -10.18
CA ASN A 473 2.92 -25.32 -9.18
C ASN A 473 3.48 -24.10 -8.45
N ALA A 474 3.20 -24.00 -7.16
CA ALA A 474 3.66 -22.89 -6.31
C ALA A 474 5.17 -22.89 -6.12
N ILE A 475 5.81 -24.06 -6.01
CA ILE A 475 7.27 -24.15 -5.84
C ILE A 475 7.98 -23.61 -7.08
N LYS A 476 7.52 -23.97 -8.29
CA LYS A 476 8.10 -23.40 -9.52
C LYS A 476 7.88 -21.89 -9.63
N ALA A 477 6.71 -21.39 -9.24
CA ALA A 477 6.46 -19.95 -9.20
C ALA A 477 7.41 -19.25 -8.22
N TRP A 478 7.65 -19.84 -7.05
CA TRP A 478 8.57 -19.30 -6.06
C TRP A 478 10.02 -19.29 -6.55
N LEU A 479 10.49 -20.37 -7.19
CA LEU A 479 11.83 -20.45 -7.79
C LEU A 479 12.02 -19.40 -8.90
N LEU A 480 11.02 -19.19 -9.76
CA LEU A 480 11.08 -18.14 -10.78
C LEU A 480 11.19 -16.73 -10.18
N ILE A 481 10.51 -16.48 -9.04
CA ILE A 481 10.62 -15.21 -8.31
C ILE A 481 12.05 -15.06 -7.74
N ILE A 482 12.61 -16.08 -7.13
CA ILE A 482 13.99 -16.04 -6.62
C ILE A 482 14.98 -15.70 -7.73
N LEU A 483 14.93 -16.42 -8.85
CA LEU A 483 15.79 -16.16 -10.00
C LEU A 483 15.59 -14.73 -10.52
N SER A 484 14.36 -14.27 -10.64
CA SER A 484 14.05 -12.91 -11.08
C SER A 484 14.72 -11.84 -10.21
N GLN A 485 14.69 -11.98 -8.88
CA GLN A 485 15.32 -11.01 -7.98
C GLN A 485 16.86 -11.05 -8.07
N MET A 486 17.43 -12.23 -8.20
CA MET A 486 18.89 -12.38 -8.37
C MET A 486 19.37 -11.76 -9.71
N TYR A 487 18.57 -11.90 -10.78
CA TYR A 487 18.87 -11.25 -12.05
C TYR A 487 18.81 -9.72 -11.97
N ASN A 488 17.87 -9.16 -11.20
CA ASN A 488 17.82 -7.70 -11.01
C ASN A 488 19.04 -7.18 -10.25
N VAL A 489 19.45 -7.85 -9.17
CA VAL A 489 20.66 -7.48 -8.42
C VAL A 489 21.89 -7.51 -9.34
N LEU A 490 22.04 -8.59 -10.10
CA LEU A 490 23.17 -8.76 -11.00
C LEU A 490 23.18 -7.70 -12.12
N ALA A 491 21.99 -7.32 -12.62
CA ALA A 491 21.88 -6.28 -13.64
C ALA A 491 22.36 -4.91 -13.14
N ILE A 492 22.03 -4.55 -11.88
CA ILE A 492 22.47 -3.28 -11.30
C ILE A 492 23.95 -3.31 -10.94
N ALA A 493 24.43 -4.45 -10.45
CA ALA A 493 25.85 -4.64 -10.12
C ALA A 493 26.76 -4.51 -11.35
N LEU A 494 26.32 -4.99 -12.52
CA LEU A 494 27.06 -4.83 -13.79
C LEU A 494 26.94 -3.43 -14.40
N LEU A 495 26.02 -2.60 -13.93
CA LEU A 495 25.89 -1.22 -14.39
C LEU A 495 26.84 -0.26 -13.66
N ASN A 496 27.19 -0.56 -12.42
CA ASN A 496 27.85 0.37 -11.52
C ASN A 496 29.05 -0.26 -10.81
N ASP A 497 30.22 0.26 -11.07
CA ASP A 497 31.47 -0.10 -10.35
C ASP A 497 31.37 0.20 -8.84
N ASP A 498 30.56 1.21 -8.47
CA ASP A 498 30.37 1.65 -7.09
C ASP A 498 29.30 0.83 -6.33
N TYR A 499 28.47 0.02 -7.04
CA TYR A 499 27.53 -0.91 -6.42
C TYR A 499 28.24 -2.18 -5.98
N GLY A 500 28.98 -2.06 -4.88
CA GLY A 500 29.87 -3.09 -4.40
C GLY A 500 29.16 -4.29 -3.79
N PHE A 501 29.97 -5.22 -3.29
CA PHE A 501 29.49 -6.45 -2.65
C PHE A 501 28.63 -6.17 -1.40
N ALA A 502 28.89 -5.09 -0.68
CA ALA A 502 28.14 -4.73 0.53
C ALA A 502 26.70 -4.33 0.20
N GLU A 503 26.49 -3.48 -0.82
CA GLU A 503 25.19 -3.03 -1.31
C GLU A 503 24.36 -4.19 -1.84
N MET A 504 24.99 -5.05 -2.66
CA MET A 504 24.37 -6.30 -3.12
C MET A 504 23.93 -7.19 -1.96
N LEU A 505 24.71 -7.24 -0.87
CA LEU A 505 24.43 -8.09 0.28
C LEU A 505 23.19 -7.64 1.05
N TYR A 506 22.95 -6.31 1.19
CA TYR A 506 21.75 -5.80 1.85
C TYR A 506 20.47 -6.34 1.20
N TYR A 507 20.40 -6.28 -0.13
CA TYR A 507 19.24 -6.80 -0.85
C TYR A 507 19.22 -8.33 -0.88
N SER A 508 20.32 -8.93 -1.31
CA SER A 508 20.43 -10.38 -1.52
C SER A 508 20.22 -11.18 -0.24
N ALA A 509 20.70 -10.69 0.92
CA ALA A 509 20.52 -11.38 2.20
C ALA A 509 19.04 -11.50 2.57
N GLY A 510 18.27 -10.43 2.41
CA GLY A 510 16.82 -10.45 2.66
C GLY A 510 16.07 -11.39 1.70
N VAL A 511 16.40 -11.31 0.41
CA VAL A 511 15.82 -12.19 -0.63
C VAL A 511 16.20 -13.65 -0.40
N PHE A 512 17.47 -13.94 -0.05
CA PHE A 512 17.94 -15.30 0.20
C PHE A 512 17.27 -15.93 1.42
N LEU A 513 17.15 -15.18 2.51
CA LEU A 513 16.46 -15.63 3.71
C LEU A 513 14.98 -15.92 3.41
N ALA A 514 14.31 -15.00 2.70
CA ALA A 514 12.94 -15.19 2.26
C ALA A 514 12.78 -16.42 1.35
N ALA A 515 13.72 -16.62 0.43
CA ALA A 515 13.74 -17.76 -0.46
C ALA A 515 13.78 -19.09 0.29
N LEU A 516 14.70 -19.22 1.26
CA LEU A 516 14.86 -20.43 2.07
C LEU A 516 13.63 -20.71 2.93
N ILE A 517 13.12 -19.71 3.64
CA ILE A 517 11.91 -19.85 4.48
C ILE A 517 10.71 -20.25 3.62
N GLY A 518 10.51 -19.59 2.49
CA GLY A 518 9.39 -19.87 1.60
C GLY A 518 9.49 -21.26 0.98
N LEU A 519 10.66 -21.69 0.51
CA LEU A 519 10.87 -23.06 0.00
C LEU A 519 10.61 -24.09 1.07
N TYR A 520 11.10 -23.89 2.29
CA TYR A 520 10.86 -24.78 3.42
C TYR A 520 9.36 -24.93 3.70
N CYS A 521 8.62 -23.81 3.78
CA CYS A 521 7.18 -23.84 4.01
C CYS A 521 6.43 -24.58 2.89
N LEU A 522 6.75 -24.31 1.62
CA LEU A 522 6.13 -24.96 0.47
C LEU A 522 6.47 -26.46 0.39
N TRP A 523 7.70 -26.82 0.78
CA TRP A 523 8.12 -28.23 0.84
C TRP A 523 7.38 -28.98 1.95
N GLN A 524 7.21 -28.40 3.13
CA GLN A 524 6.44 -29.00 4.21
C GLN A 524 4.98 -29.22 3.83
N ILE A 525 4.35 -28.24 3.18
CA ILE A 525 2.98 -28.40 2.68
C ILE A 525 2.92 -29.49 1.61
N LYS A 526 3.90 -29.54 0.69
CA LYS A 526 3.94 -30.58 -0.33
C LYS A 526 4.10 -32.00 0.26
N LYS A 527 4.84 -32.13 1.38
CA LYS A 527 5.00 -33.40 2.08
C LYS A 527 3.71 -33.86 2.77
N SER A 528 2.95 -32.93 3.33
CA SER A 528 1.70 -33.22 4.03
C SER A 528 0.51 -33.34 3.07
N GLU A 529 0.53 -32.54 2.01
CA GLU A 529 -0.52 -32.39 1.03
C GLU A 529 0.01 -32.80 -0.34
N SER A 530 -0.53 -33.79 -1.00
CA SER A 530 -0.04 -34.32 -2.27
C SER A 530 0.15 -33.26 -3.39
N HIS A 531 -0.56 -32.11 -3.30
CA HIS A 531 -0.56 -31.07 -4.33
C HIS A 531 -0.41 -29.67 -3.75
N VAL A 532 0.53 -28.89 -4.32
CA VAL A 532 0.72 -27.46 -4.03
C VAL A 532 0.49 -26.66 -5.31
N SER A 533 -0.78 -26.55 -5.69
CA SER A 533 -1.20 -25.81 -6.89
C SER A 533 -1.72 -24.41 -6.53
N LEU A 534 -1.83 -23.52 -7.51
CA LEU A 534 -2.33 -22.14 -7.36
C LEU A 534 -3.65 -21.92 -8.13
N ASP A 535 -4.37 -22.99 -8.46
CA ASP A 535 -5.61 -22.93 -9.23
C ASP A 535 -6.81 -22.48 -8.39
N ARG A 536 -6.83 -22.83 -7.10
CA ARG A 536 -7.89 -22.49 -6.14
C ARG A 536 -7.31 -22.00 -4.81
N PHE A 537 -8.17 -21.62 -3.88
CA PHE A 537 -7.82 -21.29 -2.49
C PHE A 537 -7.94 -22.55 -1.65
N TYR A 538 -6.89 -22.87 -0.85
CA TYR A 538 -6.81 -24.11 -0.09
C TYR A 538 -7.12 -23.98 1.39
N GLY A 539 -6.92 -22.79 1.98
CA GLY A 539 -7.24 -22.52 3.39
C GLY A 539 -6.32 -23.21 4.40
N TYR A 540 -5.08 -23.56 4.03
CA TYR A 540 -4.17 -24.29 4.92
C TYR A 540 -3.73 -23.52 6.18
N VAL A 541 -4.11 -22.27 6.32
CA VAL A 541 -3.86 -21.50 7.56
C VAL A 541 -4.54 -22.12 8.79
N TYR A 542 -5.61 -22.89 8.59
CA TYR A 542 -6.33 -23.55 9.68
C TYR A 542 -5.61 -24.79 10.21
N GLU A 543 -4.91 -25.52 9.34
CA GLU A 543 -4.11 -26.70 9.72
C GLU A 543 -2.68 -26.34 10.09
N TYR A 544 -2.07 -25.39 9.35
CA TYR A 544 -0.66 -25.04 9.48
C TYR A 544 -0.46 -23.53 9.76
N PRO A 545 -1.00 -22.99 10.88
CA PRO A 545 -0.92 -21.56 11.19
C PRO A 545 0.52 -21.05 11.32
N GLY A 546 1.43 -21.88 11.86
CA GLY A 546 2.86 -21.54 11.96
C GLY A 546 3.54 -21.42 10.59
N LEU A 547 3.28 -22.34 9.66
CA LEU A 547 3.82 -22.25 8.30
C LEU A 547 3.24 -21.04 7.56
N ALA A 548 1.96 -20.74 7.76
CA ALA A 548 1.31 -19.55 7.17
C ALA A 548 1.97 -18.25 7.65
N PHE A 549 2.32 -18.17 8.95
CA PHE A 549 3.00 -17.00 9.51
C PHE A 549 4.41 -16.83 8.92
N TRP A 550 5.22 -17.89 8.92
CA TRP A 550 6.58 -17.84 8.38
C TRP A 550 6.61 -17.57 6.87
N PHE A 551 5.66 -18.15 6.13
CA PHE A 551 5.53 -17.87 4.70
C PHE A 551 5.08 -16.42 4.42
N LEU A 552 4.21 -15.85 5.27
CA LEU A 552 3.86 -14.43 5.18
C LEU A 552 5.10 -13.55 5.40
N LEU A 553 5.91 -13.85 6.42
CA LEU A 553 7.17 -13.11 6.66
C LEU A 553 8.12 -13.21 5.46
N ALA A 554 8.24 -14.39 4.85
CA ALA A 554 9.02 -14.56 3.62
C ALA A 554 8.47 -13.70 2.46
N CYS A 555 7.14 -13.65 2.29
CA CYS A 555 6.52 -12.76 1.30
C CYS A 555 6.85 -11.28 1.58
N LEU A 556 6.78 -10.86 2.85
CA LEU A 556 7.08 -9.48 3.25
C LEU A 556 8.55 -9.10 3.01
N ALA A 557 9.48 -10.05 3.21
CA ALA A 557 10.89 -9.83 2.91
C ALA A 557 11.15 -9.71 1.40
N PHE A 558 10.44 -10.44 0.54
CA PHE A 558 10.51 -10.23 -0.91
C PHE A 558 9.94 -8.89 -1.38
N ILE A 559 8.92 -8.40 -0.69
CA ILE A 559 8.31 -7.09 -1.00
C ILE A 559 9.25 -5.95 -0.56
N GLY A 560 10.16 -6.23 0.37
CA GLY A 560 11.00 -5.21 0.98
C GLY A 560 10.25 -4.39 2.03
N LEU A 561 9.41 -5.07 2.84
CA LEU A 561 8.74 -4.35 3.93
C LEU A 561 9.78 -3.76 4.89
N PRO A 562 9.61 -2.52 5.37
CA PRO A 562 10.43 -1.95 6.43
C PRO A 562 10.53 -2.93 7.62
N PHE A 563 11.65 -3.16 8.21
CA PHE A 563 12.09 -4.22 9.13
C PHE A 563 12.77 -5.42 8.45
N THR A 564 12.79 -5.48 7.13
CA THR A 564 13.57 -6.51 6.43
C THR A 564 14.83 -5.89 5.83
N PRO A 565 15.96 -6.64 5.77
CA PRO A 565 17.19 -6.13 5.16
C PRO A 565 16.99 -5.69 3.70
N SER A 566 16.09 -6.35 2.98
CA SER A 566 15.77 -6.04 1.59
C SER A 566 15.16 -4.65 1.39
N PHE A 567 14.59 -3.99 2.42
CA PHE A 567 14.05 -2.65 2.29
C PHE A 567 15.12 -1.63 1.88
N ILE A 568 16.22 -1.58 2.64
CA ILE A 568 17.37 -0.70 2.34
C ILE A 568 17.95 -1.08 0.97
N GLY A 569 18.06 -2.38 0.70
CA GLY A 569 18.58 -2.91 -0.56
C GLY A 569 17.74 -2.51 -1.78
N ILE A 570 16.41 -2.37 -1.66
CA ILE A 570 15.55 -1.88 -2.75
C ILE A 570 15.84 -0.42 -3.05
N ASP A 571 15.94 0.41 -2.02
CA ASP A 571 16.22 1.84 -2.17
C ASP A 571 17.60 2.04 -2.84
N LEU A 572 18.63 1.34 -2.36
CA LEU A 572 19.95 1.32 -2.99
C LEU A 572 19.91 0.83 -4.44
N LEU A 573 19.15 -0.24 -4.72
CA LEU A 573 19.02 -0.79 -6.06
C LEU A 573 18.41 0.24 -7.05
N PHE A 574 17.39 0.98 -6.63
CA PHE A 574 16.82 2.04 -7.47
C PHE A 574 17.77 3.24 -7.59
N SER A 575 18.40 3.67 -6.51
CA SER A 575 19.30 4.83 -6.49
C SER A 575 20.51 4.67 -7.42
N HIS A 576 20.98 3.43 -7.62
CA HIS A 576 22.09 3.13 -8.53
C HIS A 576 21.68 2.94 -9.99
N ILE A 577 20.39 3.06 -10.36
CA ILE A 577 19.99 3.11 -11.77
C ILE A 577 20.23 4.51 -12.30
N HIS A 578 21.12 4.68 -13.27
CA HIS A 578 21.46 5.98 -13.83
C HIS A 578 20.25 6.68 -14.47
N LYS A 579 20.22 8.00 -14.41
CA LYS A 579 19.10 8.84 -14.88
C LYS A 579 18.67 8.57 -16.34
N HIS A 580 19.60 8.17 -17.21
CA HIS A 580 19.35 7.94 -18.63
C HIS A 580 18.99 6.49 -18.98
N GLU A 581 19.04 5.57 -18.00
CA GLU A 581 18.76 4.15 -18.19
C GLU A 581 17.26 3.82 -18.06
N TYR A 582 16.41 4.47 -18.86
CA TYR A 582 14.96 4.32 -18.80
C TYR A 582 14.47 2.89 -19.06
N ALA A 583 15.17 2.11 -19.89
CA ALA A 583 14.81 0.72 -20.17
C ALA A 583 15.04 -0.16 -18.94
N LEU A 584 16.21 -0.04 -18.30
CA LEU A 584 16.54 -0.75 -17.06
C LEU A 584 15.58 -0.38 -15.94
N LEU A 585 15.31 0.93 -15.76
CA LEU A 585 14.33 1.43 -14.79
C LEU A 585 12.95 0.82 -15.01
N THR A 586 12.49 0.77 -16.27
CA THR A 586 11.17 0.22 -16.62
C THR A 586 11.10 -1.27 -16.30
N PHE A 587 12.11 -2.07 -16.64
CA PHE A 587 12.15 -3.49 -16.36
C PHE A 587 12.19 -3.77 -14.85
N THR A 588 13.00 -3.01 -14.12
CA THR A 588 13.11 -3.10 -12.65
C THR A 588 11.79 -2.68 -11.97
N ALA A 589 11.16 -1.59 -12.40
CA ALA A 589 9.88 -1.12 -11.85
C ALA A 589 8.74 -2.13 -12.11
N ILE A 590 8.66 -2.72 -13.31
CA ILE A 590 7.68 -3.78 -13.63
C ILE A 590 7.97 -5.03 -12.78
N ASN A 591 9.23 -5.39 -12.60
CA ASN A 591 9.62 -6.52 -11.75
C ASN A 591 9.17 -6.28 -10.31
N PHE A 592 9.49 -5.15 -9.73
CA PHE A 592 9.13 -4.75 -8.38
C PHE A 592 7.60 -4.71 -8.17
N LEU A 593 6.84 -4.21 -9.16
CA LEU A 593 5.39 -4.25 -9.17
C LEU A 593 4.85 -5.70 -9.11
N VAL A 594 5.36 -6.56 -9.97
CA VAL A 594 4.79 -7.90 -10.18
C VAL A 594 5.19 -8.87 -9.07
N VAL A 595 6.38 -8.71 -8.48
CA VAL A 595 6.85 -9.56 -7.35
C VAL A 595 5.88 -9.53 -6.20
N GLU A 596 5.49 -8.36 -5.70
CA GLU A 596 4.55 -8.26 -4.58
C GLU A 596 3.23 -8.95 -4.87
N ILE A 597 2.65 -8.66 -6.04
CA ILE A 597 1.39 -9.26 -6.45
C ILE A 597 1.52 -10.80 -6.57
N ALA A 598 2.66 -11.28 -7.05
CA ALA A 598 2.92 -12.71 -7.21
C ALA A 598 3.05 -13.43 -5.86
N VAL A 599 3.89 -12.90 -4.94
CA VAL A 599 4.12 -13.54 -3.63
C VAL A 599 2.86 -13.51 -2.76
N LEU A 600 2.15 -12.38 -2.68
CA LEU A 600 0.90 -12.28 -1.93
C LEU A 600 -0.21 -13.16 -2.53
N ARG A 601 -0.23 -13.32 -3.84
CA ARG A 601 -1.14 -14.26 -4.50
C ARG A 601 -0.81 -15.71 -4.15
N ILE A 602 0.47 -16.10 -4.09
CA ILE A 602 0.89 -17.45 -3.66
C ILE A 602 0.43 -17.67 -2.22
N TYR A 603 0.72 -16.73 -1.31
CA TYR A 603 0.26 -16.76 0.07
C TYR A 603 -1.26 -16.96 0.17
N ALA A 604 -2.02 -16.08 -0.50
CA ALA A 604 -3.46 -16.11 -0.42
C ALA A 604 -4.07 -17.41 -0.99
N ARG A 605 -3.51 -17.96 -2.09
CA ARG A 605 -4.00 -19.18 -2.70
C ARG A 605 -3.75 -20.41 -1.85
N ILE A 606 -2.61 -20.49 -1.19
CA ILE A 606 -2.24 -21.65 -0.37
C ILE A 606 -2.87 -21.55 1.03
N PHE A 607 -2.75 -20.43 1.68
CA PHE A 607 -3.09 -20.33 3.11
C PHE A 607 -4.49 -19.79 3.38
N LEU A 608 -5.04 -18.95 2.49
CA LEU A 608 -6.36 -18.35 2.70
C LEU A 608 -7.45 -19.08 1.90
N GLY A 609 -8.70 -18.86 2.29
CA GLY A 609 -9.88 -19.46 1.67
C GLY A 609 -10.51 -20.53 2.54
N GLN A 610 -11.63 -21.05 2.06
CA GLN A 610 -12.34 -22.13 2.73
C GLN A 610 -11.49 -23.40 2.70
N HIS A 611 -11.32 -24.02 3.87
CA HIS A 611 -10.57 -25.26 3.99
C HIS A 611 -11.30 -26.39 3.24
N ILE A 612 -10.58 -27.14 2.40
CA ILE A 612 -11.20 -28.08 1.48
C ILE A 612 -11.43 -29.45 2.13
N LYS A 613 -10.63 -29.82 3.15
CA LYS A 613 -10.57 -31.19 3.68
C LYS A 613 -11.51 -31.49 4.83
N GLN A 614 -11.96 -30.48 5.59
CA GLN A 614 -12.79 -30.71 6.77
C GLN A 614 -14.02 -29.81 6.75
N THR A 615 -15.17 -30.40 7.02
CA THR A 615 -16.25 -29.70 7.72
C THR A 615 -15.69 -29.29 9.07
N HIS A 616 -15.23 -28.02 9.19
CA HIS A 616 -14.91 -27.49 10.51
C HIS A 616 -16.12 -27.69 11.39
N PRO A 617 -15.97 -28.33 12.57
CA PRO A 617 -17.06 -28.35 13.52
C PRO A 617 -17.48 -26.89 13.67
N ILE A 618 -18.76 -26.61 13.50
CA ILE A 618 -19.37 -25.31 13.73
C ILE A 618 -18.78 -24.85 15.05
N ALA A 619 -18.05 -23.72 15.03
CA ALA A 619 -17.47 -23.18 16.25
C ALA A 619 -18.62 -23.09 17.24
N TYR A 620 -18.59 -23.92 18.27
CA TYR A 620 -19.61 -23.89 19.29
C TYR A 620 -19.59 -22.49 19.88
N LYS A 621 -20.51 -21.66 19.44
CA LYS A 621 -20.92 -20.51 20.21
C LYS A 621 -21.60 -21.10 21.43
N SER A 622 -20.77 -21.53 22.38
CA SER A 622 -21.33 -21.95 23.68
C SER A 622 -22.07 -20.77 24.23
N SER A 623 -23.33 -21.00 24.44
CA SER A 623 -24.27 -20.17 25.17
C SER A 623 -23.65 -19.47 26.37
#